data_12c1de529a9441d068d1d812967d4201
#
_entry.id   12c1de529a9441d068d1d812967d4201
#
_cell.length_a   1.000
_cell.length_b   1.000
_cell.length_c   1.000
_cell.angle_alpha   90.00
_cell.angle_beta   90.00
_cell.angle_gamma   90.00
#
_symmetry.space_group_name_H-M   'P 1'
#
loop_
_entity.id
_entity.type
_entity.pdbx_description
1 polymer ?
#
loop_
_entity_poly.entity_id
_entity_poly.type
_entity_poly.pdbx_seq_one_letter_code
_entity_poly.pdbx_strand_id
1 'polypeptide(L)'
;MNVILVILDSLRRDHVGAYGNDQMSTPTLDALAMEGLRFSRAHPEAMPTIPARRAIHTGFRTWPTRAPAYGWKPIPEEQPTLAEILKGQGYRTLLITDTYHEFVPPSTNFDRGFDVFRTIRGQAKDRYRDPSSVSEEEMRRRYLIVASGEGARQYLANTQGRKSEEDWFAPRVFGAATELLEEASVGDQPFFLVADSYDPHEPWDPPTEYVSLYDEGYEGKEPIIPRYGEDDYLTERQLLRMRALYSAEVSMVDRWLGEFLERAYGLGVMKNTLLMVISDHGHLLGEHGYTGKLPYALWPELTDTVLLVRHPEGKGAGEESDYYASTHDVAPTVLGSLGIEPPRPMDGQDLLALVEGGDPEPRDHFTQGYDNFVCCRDERRVMFCRNDGAGARLYDALNEFEQRMYLAQEEPETVEKMFEEHLLEDAGGSLPGY
;
A
#
# COMPACT_ATOMS: atom_id res chain seq x y z
N MET A 1 3.84 -4.92 -25.12
CA MET A 1 2.77 -4.46 -24.20
C MET A 1 3.38 -3.47 -23.24
N ASN A 2 2.68 -2.37 -22.91
CA ASN A 2 3.11 -1.43 -21.86
C ASN A 2 2.71 -1.92 -20.47
N VAL A 3 3.28 -1.31 -19.45
CA VAL A 3 2.92 -1.61 -18.05
C VAL A 3 2.72 -0.31 -17.29
N ILE A 4 1.61 -0.22 -16.56
CA ILE A 4 1.35 0.82 -15.57
C ILE A 4 1.17 0.13 -14.23
N LEU A 5 1.93 0.55 -13.23
CA LEU A 5 1.82 0.12 -11.85
C LEU A 5 1.45 1.32 -10.98
N VAL A 6 0.34 1.22 -10.25
CA VAL A 6 -0.11 2.23 -9.30
C VAL A 6 0.04 1.67 -7.90
N ILE A 7 0.75 2.38 -7.04
CA ILE A 7 0.92 2.05 -5.61
C ILE A 7 0.21 3.14 -4.80
N LEU A 8 -0.68 2.72 -3.88
CA LEU A 8 -1.44 3.62 -3.01
C LEU A 8 -1.10 3.29 -1.55
N ASP A 9 -0.34 4.16 -0.89
CA ASP A 9 0.16 3.89 0.46
C ASP A 9 -0.97 3.91 1.49
N SER A 10 -1.01 2.91 2.32
CA SER A 10 -1.97 2.77 3.42
C SER A 10 -3.44 2.70 2.98
N LEU A 11 -3.75 2.37 1.70
CA LEU A 11 -5.12 2.18 1.26
C LEU A 11 -5.69 0.88 1.83
N ARG A 12 -6.67 1.01 2.69
CA ARG A 12 -7.39 -0.11 3.30
C ARG A 12 -8.34 -0.76 2.30
N ARG A 13 -8.36 -2.09 2.25
CA ARG A 13 -9.26 -2.86 1.41
C ARG A 13 -10.73 -2.60 1.73
N ASP A 14 -11.08 -2.50 3.02
CA ASP A 14 -12.43 -2.26 3.51
C ASP A 14 -12.92 -0.80 3.33
N HIS A 15 -12.10 0.07 2.72
CA HIS A 15 -12.45 1.42 2.29
C HIS A 15 -12.56 1.55 0.76
N VAL A 16 -12.87 0.45 0.06
CA VAL A 16 -13.10 0.42 -1.39
C VAL A 16 -14.42 -0.30 -1.67
N GLY A 17 -15.28 0.33 -2.50
CA GLY A 17 -16.60 -0.20 -2.85
C GLY A 17 -16.57 -1.60 -3.46
N ALA A 18 -15.62 -1.86 -4.36
CA ALA A 18 -15.43 -3.17 -4.97
C ALA A 18 -15.16 -4.30 -3.96
N TYR A 19 -14.75 -4.00 -2.75
CA TYR A 19 -14.54 -4.97 -1.67
C TYR A 19 -15.69 -4.98 -0.63
N GLY A 20 -16.85 -4.38 -1.00
CA GLY A 20 -18.09 -4.52 -0.23
C GLY A 20 -18.47 -3.31 0.62
N ASN A 21 -17.73 -2.20 0.56
CA ASN A 21 -18.09 -0.98 1.28
C ASN A 21 -18.85 0.01 0.38
N ASP A 22 -20.18 -0.07 0.39
CA ASP A 22 -21.07 0.77 -0.40
C ASP A 22 -21.19 2.23 0.10
N GLN A 23 -20.59 2.54 1.25
CA GLN A 23 -20.55 3.91 1.79
C GLN A 23 -19.34 4.69 1.26
N MET A 24 -18.38 4.02 0.67
CA MET A 24 -17.21 4.66 0.10
C MET A 24 -17.46 5.13 -1.33
N SER A 25 -16.93 6.31 -1.65
CA SER A 25 -16.94 6.83 -3.01
C SER A 25 -15.61 6.52 -3.71
N THR A 26 -15.57 5.35 -4.34
CA THR A 26 -14.38 4.83 -5.06
C THR A 26 -14.72 4.32 -6.48
N PRO A 27 -15.43 5.13 -7.30
CA PRO A 27 -15.95 4.65 -8.59
C PRO A 27 -14.86 4.20 -9.57
N THR A 28 -13.65 4.73 -9.48
CA THR A 28 -12.53 4.35 -10.35
C THR A 28 -12.03 2.95 -10.01
N LEU A 29 -11.77 2.68 -8.74
CA LEU A 29 -11.33 1.36 -8.27
C LEU A 29 -12.44 0.31 -8.48
N ASP A 30 -13.69 0.70 -8.31
CA ASP A 30 -14.83 -0.17 -8.54
C ASP A 30 -14.97 -0.55 -10.03
N ALA A 31 -14.79 0.41 -10.94
CA ALA A 31 -14.76 0.15 -12.38
C ALA A 31 -13.58 -0.75 -12.78
N LEU A 32 -12.38 -0.50 -12.21
CA LEU A 32 -11.20 -1.34 -12.46
C LEU A 32 -11.40 -2.78 -12.01
N ALA A 33 -12.08 -3.00 -10.89
CA ALA A 33 -12.42 -4.35 -10.42
C ALA A 33 -13.35 -5.09 -11.39
N MET A 34 -14.21 -4.37 -12.11
CA MET A 34 -15.06 -4.95 -13.17
C MET A 34 -14.31 -5.18 -14.49
N GLU A 35 -13.24 -4.45 -14.74
CA GLU A 35 -12.40 -4.59 -15.95
C GLU A 35 -11.22 -5.56 -15.77
N GLY A 36 -10.92 -5.98 -14.54
CA GLY A 36 -9.76 -6.79 -14.20
C GLY A 36 -10.05 -7.90 -13.22
N LEU A 37 -9.00 -8.60 -12.84
CA LEU A 37 -8.98 -9.60 -11.78
C LEU A 37 -8.80 -8.91 -10.43
N ARG A 38 -9.69 -9.18 -9.48
CA ARG A 38 -9.65 -8.69 -8.11
C ARG A 38 -9.23 -9.81 -7.16
N PHE A 39 -8.32 -9.50 -6.23
CA PHE A 39 -7.91 -10.46 -5.21
C PHE A 39 -8.57 -10.15 -3.86
N SER A 40 -9.37 -11.10 -3.36
CA SER A 40 -10.02 -11.00 -2.05
C SER A 40 -9.07 -11.28 -0.88
N ARG A 41 -7.92 -11.93 -1.16
CA ARG A 41 -6.89 -12.27 -0.18
C ARG A 41 -5.52 -11.74 -0.62
N ALA A 42 -5.37 -10.41 -0.69
CA ALA A 42 -4.11 -9.77 -0.96
C ALA A 42 -3.48 -9.25 0.34
N HIS A 43 -2.19 -9.52 0.56
CA HIS A 43 -1.49 -9.19 1.79
C HIS A 43 -0.05 -8.74 1.52
N PRO A 44 0.51 -7.76 2.27
CA PRO A 44 1.93 -7.46 2.19
C PRO A 44 2.73 -8.58 2.86
N GLU A 45 3.78 -9.05 2.23
CA GLU A 45 4.67 -10.04 2.85
C GLU A 45 5.51 -9.45 3.99
N ALA A 46 5.80 -8.15 3.92
CA ALA A 46 6.47 -7.39 4.96
C ALA A 46 5.99 -5.95 5.00
N MET A 47 6.04 -5.34 6.16
CA MET A 47 5.58 -3.98 6.43
C MET A 47 6.63 -3.14 7.16
N PRO A 48 6.49 -1.83 7.19
CA PRO A 48 5.52 -1.02 6.46
C PRO A 48 6.04 -0.64 5.07
N THR A 49 5.82 0.57 4.64
CA THR A 49 6.12 1.25 3.36
C THR A 49 7.32 0.72 2.57
N ILE A 50 8.54 0.78 3.11
CA ILE A 50 9.77 0.41 2.38
C ILE A 50 9.93 -1.11 2.21
N PRO A 51 9.74 -1.96 3.22
CA PRO A 51 9.73 -3.41 3.01
C PRO A 51 8.73 -3.87 1.96
N ALA A 52 7.48 -3.37 1.99
CA ALA A 52 6.46 -3.72 1.02
C ALA A 52 6.86 -3.30 -0.40
N ARG A 53 7.36 -2.07 -0.59
CA ARG A 53 7.82 -1.57 -1.89
C ARG A 53 9.01 -2.35 -2.43
N ARG A 54 9.94 -2.80 -1.56
CA ARG A 54 11.05 -3.67 -2.00
C ARG A 54 10.51 -4.94 -2.64
N ALA A 55 9.53 -5.58 -2.01
CA ALA A 55 8.90 -6.78 -2.56
C ALA A 55 8.21 -6.48 -3.90
N ILE A 56 7.46 -5.37 -4.01
CA ILE A 56 6.79 -4.92 -5.25
C ILE A 56 7.81 -4.74 -6.38
N HIS A 57 8.90 -4.03 -6.12
CA HIS A 57 9.90 -3.69 -7.15
C HIS A 57 10.85 -4.82 -7.51
N THR A 58 10.94 -5.88 -6.69
CA THR A 58 11.96 -6.92 -6.89
C THR A 58 11.41 -8.33 -7.07
N GLY A 59 10.19 -8.61 -6.62
CA GLY A 59 9.63 -9.98 -6.58
C GLY A 59 10.26 -10.88 -5.52
N PHE A 60 11.10 -10.31 -4.62
CA PHE A 60 11.74 -11.05 -3.53
C PHE A 60 11.10 -10.71 -2.20
N ARG A 61 10.91 -11.72 -1.35
CA ARG A 61 10.44 -11.51 0.01
C ARG A 61 11.47 -10.73 0.82
N THR A 62 10.98 -9.78 1.58
CA THR A 62 11.76 -9.04 2.57
C THR A 62 11.78 -9.78 3.90
N TRP A 63 10.67 -10.40 4.26
CA TRP A 63 10.49 -11.32 5.36
C TRP A 63 10.39 -12.78 4.82
N PRO A 64 10.83 -13.84 5.54
CA PRO A 64 11.28 -13.89 6.93
C PRO A 64 12.76 -13.58 7.14
N THR A 65 13.40 -12.88 6.28
CA THR A 65 14.76 -12.44 6.51
C THR A 65 15.88 -13.28 5.94
N ARG A 66 15.98 -13.23 4.72
CA ARG A 66 17.31 -13.48 4.13
C ARG A 66 18.30 -12.34 4.42
N ALA A 67 17.88 -11.34 5.17
CA ALA A 67 18.74 -10.25 5.62
C ALA A 67 18.28 -9.72 6.97
N PRO A 68 19.19 -9.32 7.87
CA PRO A 68 18.84 -8.71 9.14
C PRO A 68 18.30 -7.30 8.90
N ALA A 69 17.07 -7.20 8.44
CA ALA A 69 16.59 -5.88 8.12
C ALA A 69 15.11 -5.82 7.89
N TYR A 70 14.39 -5.93 8.90
CA TYR A 70 13.09 -5.31 9.01
C TYR A 70 13.14 -3.80 8.89
N GLY A 71 14.31 -3.22 8.79
CA GLY A 71 14.50 -1.79 8.71
C GLY A 71 14.31 -1.26 7.29
N TRP A 72 14.14 -0.02 7.22
CA TRP A 72 14.16 0.85 6.06
C TRP A 72 15.53 0.81 5.37
N LYS A 73 15.87 -0.34 4.78
CA LYS A 73 17.15 -0.58 4.13
C LYS A 73 17.01 -0.43 2.63
N PRO A 74 18.06 0.05 1.97
CA PRO A 74 18.11 0.09 0.52
C PRO A 74 17.83 -1.27 -0.11
N ILE A 75 17.28 -1.28 -1.33
CA ILE A 75 17.23 -2.50 -2.15
C ILE A 75 18.67 -2.98 -2.34
N PRO A 76 19.00 -4.25 -1.98
CA PRO A 76 20.34 -4.78 -2.15
C PRO A 76 20.79 -4.75 -3.62
N GLU A 77 22.06 -4.45 -3.85
CA GLU A 77 22.61 -4.34 -5.22
C GLU A 77 22.48 -5.65 -6.01
N GLU A 78 22.55 -6.79 -5.33
CA GLU A 78 22.41 -8.11 -5.92
C GLU A 78 20.96 -8.50 -6.27
N GLN A 79 19.97 -7.75 -5.80
CA GLN A 79 18.56 -7.94 -6.17
C GLN A 79 18.24 -7.05 -7.37
N PRO A 80 18.00 -7.61 -8.57
CA PRO A 80 17.56 -6.81 -9.72
C PRO A 80 16.17 -6.26 -9.46
N THR A 81 15.96 -5.00 -9.84
CA THR A 81 14.62 -4.40 -9.80
C THR A 81 13.87 -4.72 -11.09
N LEU A 82 12.54 -4.71 -11.01
CA LEU A 82 11.67 -4.85 -12.20
C LEU A 82 12.03 -3.80 -13.27
N ALA A 83 12.30 -2.55 -12.84
CA ALA A 83 12.72 -1.49 -13.75
C ALA A 83 14.04 -1.79 -14.47
N GLU A 84 15.05 -2.35 -13.78
CA GLU A 84 16.31 -2.76 -14.41
C GLU A 84 16.09 -3.88 -15.44
N ILE A 85 15.24 -4.87 -15.10
CA ILE A 85 14.94 -5.97 -16.02
C ILE A 85 14.23 -5.42 -17.27
N LEU A 86 13.17 -4.62 -17.11
CA LEU A 86 12.40 -4.06 -18.22
C LEU A 86 13.23 -3.09 -19.07
N LYS A 87 14.07 -2.26 -18.46
CA LYS A 87 15.02 -1.41 -19.17
C LYS A 87 15.97 -2.24 -20.05
N GLY A 88 16.48 -3.38 -19.51
CA GLY A 88 17.28 -4.32 -20.26
C GLY A 88 16.55 -4.96 -21.46
N GLN A 89 15.22 -4.97 -21.45
CA GLN A 89 14.37 -5.42 -22.54
C GLN A 89 13.91 -4.29 -23.47
N GLY A 90 14.46 -3.08 -23.33
CA GLY A 90 14.20 -1.95 -24.21
C GLY A 90 12.99 -1.10 -23.82
N TYR A 91 12.44 -1.28 -22.63
CA TYR A 91 11.37 -0.40 -22.12
C TYR A 91 11.91 0.97 -21.73
N ARG A 92 11.12 2.01 -21.97
CA ARG A 92 11.29 3.29 -21.29
C ARG A 92 10.71 3.17 -19.88
N THR A 93 11.52 3.44 -18.87
CA THR A 93 11.16 3.20 -17.46
C THR A 93 10.99 4.53 -16.71
N LEU A 94 9.83 4.72 -16.10
CA LEU A 94 9.38 5.99 -15.55
C LEU A 94 8.81 5.76 -14.13
N LEU A 95 9.25 6.55 -13.16
CA LEU A 95 8.69 6.56 -11.81
C LEU A 95 8.37 7.99 -11.40
N ILE A 96 7.16 8.19 -10.91
CA ILE A 96 6.73 9.38 -10.17
C ILE A 96 6.29 8.97 -8.78
N THR A 97 6.81 9.64 -7.74
CA THR A 97 6.47 9.34 -6.35
C THR A 97 6.50 10.59 -5.47
N ASP A 98 5.65 10.65 -4.48
CA ASP A 98 5.72 11.55 -3.33
C ASP A 98 6.06 10.82 -2.03
N THR A 99 6.27 9.51 -2.08
CA THR A 99 6.75 8.68 -0.97
C THR A 99 8.17 9.10 -0.60
N TYR A 100 8.28 10.10 0.26
CA TYR A 100 9.56 10.77 0.56
C TYR A 100 10.62 9.83 1.13
N HIS A 101 10.23 8.68 1.65
CA HIS A 101 11.11 7.64 2.16
C HIS A 101 11.95 6.97 1.06
N GLU A 102 11.54 7.03 -0.19
CA GLU A 102 12.27 6.45 -1.32
C GLU A 102 13.45 7.31 -1.77
N PHE A 103 13.39 8.63 -1.52
CA PHE A 103 14.39 9.58 -2.03
C PHE A 103 15.09 10.41 -0.96
N VAL A 104 14.70 10.27 0.33
CA VAL A 104 15.42 10.95 1.43
C VAL A 104 16.66 10.14 1.81
N PRO A 105 17.85 10.76 1.96
CA PRO A 105 19.07 10.07 2.33
C PRO A 105 19.00 9.30 3.65
N PRO A 106 19.67 8.13 3.77
CA PRO A 106 20.44 7.49 2.70
C PRO A 106 19.54 6.92 1.60
N SER A 107 20.02 6.96 0.35
CA SER A 107 19.30 6.40 -0.80
C SER A 107 18.82 4.99 -0.51
N THR A 108 17.58 4.70 -0.88
CA THR A 108 16.94 3.39 -0.75
C THR A 108 17.04 2.56 -2.02
N ASN A 109 17.72 3.08 -3.05
CA ASN A 109 17.96 2.45 -4.36
C ASN A 109 16.68 2.16 -5.18
N PHE A 110 15.59 2.88 -4.90
CA PHE A 110 14.35 2.77 -5.68
C PHE A 110 14.44 3.45 -7.05
N ASP A 111 15.42 4.33 -7.26
CA ASP A 111 15.71 4.97 -8.55
C ASP A 111 16.39 4.02 -9.56
N ARG A 112 16.88 2.86 -9.11
CA ARG A 112 17.59 1.90 -9.97
C ARG A 112 16.71 1.38 -11.11
N GLY A 113 17.25 1.50 -12.32
CA GLY A 113 16.60 1.02 -13.53
C GLY A 113 15.62 1.99 -14.16
N PHE A 114 15.27 3.09 -13.52
CA PHE A 114 14.40 4.12 -14.11
C PHE A 114 15.19 5.11 -14.96
N ASP A 115 14.66 5.41 -16.17
CA ASP A 115 15.17 6.48 -17.02
C ASP A 115 14.74 7.86 -16.51
N VAL A 116 13.55 7.92 -15.91
CA VAL A 116 13.01 9.11 -15.23
C VAL A 116 12.58 8.73 -13.83
N PHE A 117 13.14 9.43 -12.86
CA PHE A 117 12.75 9.36 -11.45
C PHE A 117 12.31 10.75 -10.99
N ARG A 118 11.00 10.99 -11.02
CA ARG A 118 10.41 12.28 -10.65
C ARG A 118 9.85 12.21 -9.24
N THR A 119 10.17 13.19 -8.41
CA THR A 119 9.71 13.25 -7.01
C THR A 119 8.85 14.47 -6.77
N ILE A 120 7.73 14.28 -6.08
CA ILE A 120 6.87 15.34 -5.57
C ILE A 120 7.28 15.62 -4.12
N ARG A 121 7.86 16.79 -3.87
CA ARG A 121 8.38 17.18 -2.58
C ARG A 121 7.28 17.74 -1.67
N GLY A 122 7.44 17.52 -0.37
CA GLY A 122 6.65 18.15 0.68
C GLY A 122 5.72 17.22 1.46
N GLN A 123 5.66 15.92 1.12
CA GLN A 123 4.82 14.96 1.83
C GLN A 123 5.34 14.72 3.26
N ALA A 124 4.40 14.54 4.19
CA ALA A 124 4.67 14.20 5.59
C ALA A 124 5.81 15.03 6.24
N LYS A 125 6.92 14.40 6.62
CA LYS A 125 8.08 15.03 7.29
C LYS A 125 9.18 15.44 6.32
N ASP A 126 8.93 15.45 5.01
CA ASP A 126 9.92 15.89 4.02
C ASP A 126 10.37 17.33 4.34
N ARG A 127 11.66 17.57 4.51
CA ARG A 127 12.25 18.89 4.78
C ARG A 127 12.31 19.74 3.52
N TYR A 128 11.13 20.05 2.97
CA TYR A 128 11.00 20.79 1.72
C TYR A 128 10.92 22.30 1.93
N ARG A 129 10.18 22.75 2.96
CA ARG A 129 10.07 24.17 3.32
C ARG A 129 10.50 24.38 4.77
N ASP A 130 10.82 25.64 5.10
CA ASP A 130 11.20 26.03 6.46
C ASP A 130 9.99 25.95 7.41
N PRO A 131 9.99 25.05 8.41
CA PRO A 131 8.88 24.89 9.34
C PRO A 131 8.70 26.11 10.27
N SER A 132 9.67 27.01 10.37
CA SER A 132 9.54 28.24 11.17
C SER A 132 8.47 29.21 10.63
N SER A 133 8.05 29.03 9.37
CA SER A 133 6.95 29.77 8.75
C SER A 133 5.58 29.48 9.38
N VAL A 134 5.43 28.38 10.15
CA VAL A 134 4.19 27.98 10.80
C VAL A 134 4.24 28.33 12.28
N SER A 135 3.32 29.21 12.72
CA SER A 135 3.20 29.53 14.14
C SER A 135 2.57 28.37 14.93
N GLU A 136 3.03 28.20 16.17
CA GLU A 136 2.47 27.18 17.05
C GLU A 136 1.00 27.47 17.39
N GLU A 137 0.64 28.74 17.50
CA GLU A 137 -0.73 29.18 17.76
C GLU A 137 -1.66 28.77 16.61
N GLU A 138 -1.27 29.04 15.36
CA GLU A 138 -2.05 28.66 14.18
C GLU A 138 -2.24 27.14 14.10
N MET A 139 -1.15 26.39 14.28
CA MET A 139 -1.18 24.92 14.26
C MET A 139 -2.15 24.37 15.32
N ARG A 140 -2.02 24.81 16.58
CA ARG A 140 -2.88 24.35 17.70
C ARG A 140 -4.32 24.84 17.61
N ARG A 141 -4.58 25.88 16.87
CA ARG A 141 -5.95 26.39 16.66
C ARG A 141 -6.77 25.46 15.75
N ARG A 142 -6.18 24.98 14.66
CA ARG A 142 -6.88 24.19 13.64
C ARG A 142 -6.78 22.69 13.86
N TYR A 143 -5.68 22.20 14.37
CA TYR A 143 -5.36 20.79 14.39
C TYR A 143 -5.24 20.21 15.80
N LEU A 144 -5.67 18.96 15.94
CA LEU A 144 -5.42 18.17 17.15
C LEU A 144 -4.00 17.60 17.08
N ILE A 145 -3.07 18.23 17.81
CA ILE A 145 -1.66 17.80 17.82
C ILE A 145 -1.39 17.00 19.08
N VAL A 146 -1.29 15.69 18.93
CA VAL A 146 -1.09 14.72 20.02
C VAL A 146 0.29 14.06 20.02
N ALA A 147 0.96 14.03 18.89
CA ALA A 147 2.36 13.62 18.75
C ALA A 147 3.32 14.82 18.81
N SER A 148 4.63 14.58 18.66
CA SER A 148 5.57 15.68 18.58
C SER A 148 5.15 16.65 17.47
N GLY A 149 4.95 17.91 17.80
CA GLY A 149 4.46 18.93 16.87
C GLY A 149 5.40 19.22 15.69
N GLU A 150 6.62 18.66 15.68
CA GLU A 150 7.62 18.91 14.64
C GLU A 150 7.19 18.37 13.27
N GLY A 151 6.68 17.12 13.21
CA GLY A 151 6.22 16.54 11.95
C GLY A 151 5.00 17.27 11.40
N ALA A 152 4.04 17.61 12.26
CA ALA A 152 2.87 18.39 11.87
C ALA A 152 3.27 19.78 11.37
N ARG A 153 4.19 20.44 12.05
CA ARG A 153 4.70 21.76 11.65
C ARG A 153 5.39 21.70 10.29
N GLN A 154 6.20 20.66 10.06
CA GLN A 154 6.88 20.47 8.77
C GLN A 154 5.86 20.28 7.64
N TYR A 155 4.88 19.40 7.83
CA TYR A 155 3.80 19.18 6.85
C TYR A 155 3.02 20.46 6.55
N LEU A 156 2.61 21.20 7.58
CA LEU A 156 1.87 22.46 7.42
C LEU A 156 2.70 23.53 6.70
N ALA A 157 4.01 23.60 6.96
CA ALA A 157 4.89 24.47 6.19
C ALA A 157 4.95 24.05 4.71
N ASN A 158 5.03 22.75 4.46
CA ASN A 158 5.11 22.21 3.10
C ASN A 158 3.84 22.47 2.29
N THR A 159 2.68 22.49 2.95
CA THR A 159 1.37 22.62 2.31
C THR A 159 0.82 24.06 2.29
N GLN A 160 1.57 25.03 2.85
CA GLN A 160 1.21 26.43 2.75
C GLN A 160 1.08 26.89 1.28
N GLY A 161 0.00 27.59 0.98
CA GLY A 161 -0.23 28.20 -0.32
C GLY A 161 -0.99 27.32 -1.30
N ARG A 162 -1.52 26.17 -0.88
CA ARG A 162 -2.53 25.42 -1.64
C ARG A 162 -3.71 26.35 -1.99
N LYS A 163 -4.18 26.36 -3.24
CA LYS A 163 -5.23 27.25 -3.77
C LYS A 163 -6.33 26.50 -4.46
N SER A 164 -5.98 25.41 -5.13
CA SER A 164 -6.90 24.54 -5.84
C SER A 164 -6.56 23.09 -5.54
N GLU A 165 -7.45 22.18 -5.87
CA GLU A 165 -7.32 20.75 -5.58
C GLU A 165 -6.05 20.12 -6.17
N GLU A 166 -5.59 20.65 -7.32
CA GLU A 166 -4.36 20.21 -7.99
C GLU A 166 -3.09 20.46 -7.17
N ASP A 167 -3.18 21.24 -6.10
CA ASP A 167 -2.05 21.50 -5.20
C ASP A 167 -1.87 20.42 -4.11
N TRP A 168 -2.83 19.47 -3.98
CA TRP A 168 -2.69 18.32 -3.08
C TRP A 168 -1.76 17.27 -3.66
N PHE A 169 -1.32 16.31 -2.84
CA PHE A 169 -0.25 15.41 -3.26
C PHE A 169 -0.71 14.36 -4.26
N ALA A 170 -1.79 13.62 -4.03
CA ALA A 170 -2.31 12.68 -5.02
C ALA A 170 -2.62 13.35 -6.36
N PRO A 171 -3.33 14.52 -6.42
CA PRO A 171 -3.46 15.32 -7.63
C PRO A 171 -2.15 15.62 -8.35
N ARG A 172 -1.12 16.00 -7.62
CA ARG A 172 0.21 16.30 -8.21
C ARG A 172 0.92 15.06 -8.73
N VAL A 173 0.80 13.93 -8.02
CA VAL A 173 1.37 12.65 -8.47
C VAL A 173 0.70 12.20 -9.76
N PHE A 174 -0.64 12.14 -9.78
CA PHE A 174 -1.37 11.69 -10.97
C PHE A 174 -1.28 12.68 -12.14
N GLY A 175 -1.23 13.99 -11.86
CA GLY A 175 -0.95 15.01 -12.89
C GLY A 175 0.43 14.81 -13.53
N ALA A 176 1.47 14.61 -12.71
CA ALA A 176 2.81 14.33 -13.21
C ALA A 176 2.92 12.95 -13.90
N ALA A 177 2.18 11.94 -13.42
CA ALA A 177 2.07 10.65 -14.10
C ALA A 177 1.44 10.79 -15.49
N THR A 178 0.44 11.66 -15.62
CA THR A 178 -0.21 11.98 -16.90
C THR A 178 0.79 12.62 -17.87
N GLU A 179 1.57 13.59 -17.43
CA GLU A 179 2.62 14.19 -18.25
C GLU A 179 3.64 13.15 -18.76
N LEU A 180 4.12 12.28 -17.85
CA LEU A 180 5.06 11.21 -18.20
C LEU A 180 4.43 10.19 -19.16
N LEU A 181 3.15 9.87 -18.97
CA LEU A 181 2.40 8.98 -19.87
C LEU A 181 2.29 9.58 -21.27
N GLU A 182 1.94 10.86 -21.38
CA GLU A 182 1.87 11.57 -22.65
C GLU A 182 3.21 11.55 -23.40
N GLU A 183 4.30 11.83 -22.67
CA GLU A 183 5.66 11.75 -23.22
C GLU A 183 6.03 10.33 -23.67
N ALA A 184 5.65 9.30 -22.89
CA ALA A 184 5.96 7.91 -23.19
C ALA A 184 5.12 7.33 -24.31
N SER A 185 3.92 7.89 -24.55
CA SER A 185 3.00 7.44 -25.60
C SER A 185 3.42 7.89 -27.00
N VAL A 186 4.43 8.75 -27.11
CA VAL A 186 4.96 9.20 -28.40
C VAL A 186 5.95 8.17 -28.97
N GLY A 187 5.58 7.52 -30.07
CA GLY A 187 6.39 6.50 -30.73
C GLY A 187 5.99 5.08 -30.35
N ASP A 188 6.85 4.11 -30.69
CA ASP A 188 6.55 2.68 -30.59
C ASP A 188 7.30 1.98 -29.43
N GLN A 189 8.12 2.71 -28.67
CA GLN A 189 8.88 2.14 -27.56
C GLN A 189 7.92 1.77 -26.43
N PRO A 190 7.91 0.52 -25.94
CA PRO A 190 7.11 0.15 -24.81
C PRO A 190 7.58 0.87 -23.53
N PHE A 191 6.67 1.14 -22.61
CA PHE A 191 7.01 1.81 -21.36
C PHE A 191 6.57 1.01 -20.13
N PHE A 192 7.28 1.24 -19.04
CA PHE A 192 6.92 0.87 -17.68
C PHE A 192 6.81 2.15 -16.86
N LEU A 193 5.59 2.51 -16.47
CA LEU A 193 5.29 3.68 -15.66
C LEU A 193 4.82 3.25 -14.28
N VAL A 194 5.50 3.72 -13.24
CA VAL A 194 5.07 3.59 -11.85
C VAL A 194 4.57 4.94 -11.35
N ALA A 195 3.32 4.96 -10.89
CA ALA A 195 2.73 6.08 -10.15
C ALA A 195 2.57 5.64 -8.70
N ASP A 196 3.42 6.12 -7.82
CA ASP A 196 3.45 5.78 -6.40
C ASP A 196 2.96 6.99 -5.59
N SER A 197 1.73 6.91 -5.09
CA SER A 197 1.11 7.93 -4.25
C SER A 197 1.23 7.54 -2.78
N TYR A 198 1.76 8.46 -1.99
CA TYR A 198 1.79 8.32 -0.53
C TYR A 198 0.39 8.48 0.08
N ASP A 199 -0.49 9.26 -0.57
CA ASP A 199 -1.89 9.29 -0.18
C ASP A 199 -2.57 7.92 -0.53
N PRO A 200 -3.47 7.41 0.34
CA PRO A 200 -4.11 8.03 1.51
C PRO A 200 -3.40 7.83 2.86
N HIS A 201 -2.08 7.73 2.92
CA HIS A 201 -1.33 7.78 4.18
C HIS A 201 -1.54 9.12 4.91
N GLU A 202 -1.47 9.15 6.23
CA GLU A 202 -1.53 10.42 6.97
C GLU A 202 -0.34 11.35 6.64
N PRO A 203 -0.49 12.67 6.72
CA PRO A 203 -1.57 13.46 7.32
C PRO A 203 -2.82 13.57 6.45
N TRP A 204 -4.00 13.33 7.01
CA TRP A 204 -5.27 13.42 6.31
C TRP A 204 -5.83 14.85 6.34
N ASP A 205 -5.59 15.56 5.28
CA ASP A 205 -5.97 16.99 5.13
C ASP A 205 -6.61 17.23 3.74
N PRO A 206 -7.60 16.39 3.33
CA PRO A 206 -8.23 16.50 2.02
C PRO A 206 -9.08 17.78 1.91
N PRO A 207 -9.41 18.23 0.68
CA PRO A 207 -10.36 19.30 0.47
C PRO A 207 -11.70 19.06 1.18
N THR A 208 -12.31 20.14 1.67
CA THR A 208 -13.54 20.08 2.47
C THR A 208 -14.70 19.39 1.74
N GLU A 209 -14.74 19.50 0.41
CA GLU A 209 -15.75 18.89 -0.44
C GLU A 209 -15.80 17.37 -0.28
N TYR A 210 -14.64 16.72 -0.18
CA TYR A 210 -14.57 15.28 0.07
C TYR A 210 -14.95 14.93 1.50
N VAL A 211 -14.53 15.74 2.46
CA VAL A 211 -14.84 15.50 3.87
C VAL A 211 -16.35 15.58 4.12
N SER A 212 -17.05 16.48 3.42
CA SER A 212 -18.49 16.65 3.53
C SER A 212 -19.29 15.43 3.06
N LEU A 213 -18.68 14.53 2.29
CA LEU A 213 -19.29 13.25 1.91
C LEU A 213 -19.48 12.30 3.11
N TYR A 214 -18.64 12.44 4.13
CA TYR A 214 -18.54 11.50 5.25
C TYR A 214 -18.89 12.12 6.61
N ASP A 215 -18.65 13.41 6.78
CA ASP A 215 -18.87 14.08 8.07
C ASP A 215 -19.08 15.59 7.91
N GLU A 216 -20.33 16.01 7.83
CA GLU A 216 -20.72 17.42 7.83
C GLU A 216 -20.81 18.00 9.25
N GLY A 217 -20.48 19.29 9.39
CA GLY A 217 -20.77 20.06 10.61
C GLY A 217 -19.85 19.76 11.80
N TYR A 218 -18.66 19.27 11.58
CA TYR A 218 -17.66 19.14 12.63
C TYR A 218 -17.03 20.52 12.96
N GLU A 219 -17.09 20.92 14.23
CA GLU A 219 -16.58 22.21 14.70
C GLU A 219 -15.32 22.07 15.60
N GLY A 220 -14.74 20.87 15.69
CA GLY A 220 -13.58 20.58 16.50
C GLY A 220 -12.25 20.85 15.81
N LYS A 221 -11.17 20.49 16.50
CA LYS A 221 -9.82 20.46 15.91
C LYS A 221 -9.64 19.21 15.07
N GLU A 222 -9.09 19.37 13.85
CA GLU A 222 -8.91 18.28 12.92
C GLU A 222 -7.82 17.30 13.35
N PRO A 223 -8.13 16.00 13.54
CA PRO A 223 -7.17 14.97 13.89
C PRO A 223 -6.45 14.41 12.65
N ILE A 224 -5.69 15.23 11.94
CA ILE A 224 -5.07 14.89 10.65
C ILE A 224 -3.88 13.94 10.77
N ILE A 225 -3.26 13.85 11.95
CA ILE A 225 -2.12 12.96 12.21
C ILE A 225 -2.42 12.17 13.48
N PRO A 226 -2.66 10.86 13.40
CA PRO A 226 -2.89 10.04 14.56
C PRO A 226 -1.61 9.86 15.40
N ARG A 227 -1.77 9.62 16.68
CA ARG A 227 -0.71 9.04 17.51
C ARG A 227 -0.68 7.54 17.26
N TYR A 228 0.47 6.96 17.03
CA TYR A 228 0.59 5.50 16.93
C TYR A 228 0.56 4.89 18.33
N GLY A 229 -0.50 4.13 18.61
CA GLY A 229 -0.75 3.52 19.92
C GLY A 229 -2.24 3.45 20.25
N GLU A 230 -2.55 3.38 21.55
CA GLU A 230 -3.92 3.38 22.04
C GLU A 230 -4.66 4.67 21.64
N ASP A 231 -5.95 4.57 21.34
CA ASP A 231 -6.79 5.68 20.86
C ASP A 231 -7.38 6.56 21.98
N ASP A 232 -6.99 6.33 23.25
CA ASP A 232 -7.44 6.99 24.47
C ASP A 232 -7.28 8.53 24.49
N TYR A 233 -6.54 9.06 23.51
CA TYR A 233 -6.36 10.50 23.32
C TYR A 233 -7.45 11.17 22.48
N LEU A 234 -8.33 10.38 21.86
CA LEU A 234 -9.45 10.85 21.05
C LEU A 234 -10.77 10.70 21.81
N THR A 235 -11.63 11.69 21.68
CA THR A 235 -13.06 11.48 21.99
C THR A 235 -13.70 10.68 20.84
N GLU A 236 -14.82 10.02 21.11
CA GLU A 236 -15.59 9.29 20.08
C GLU A 236 -15.88 10.19 18.85
N ARG A 237 -16.27 11.46 19.08
CA ARG A 237 -16.53 12.42 17.98
C ARG A 237 -15.26 12.74 17.16
N GLN A 238 -14.11 12.83 17.79
CA GLN A 238 -12.83 13.03 17.10
C GLN A 238 -12.39 11.78 16.35
N LEU A 239 -12.66 10.60 16.88
CA LEU A 239 -12.38 9.32 16.20
C LEU A 239 -13.22 9.20 14.93
N LEU A 240 -14.52 9.49 14.99
CA LEU A 240 -15.39 9.53 13.81
C LEU A 240 -14.90 10.55 12.78
N ARG A 241 -14.46 11.73 13.24
CA ARG A 241 -13.87 12.74 12.35
C ARG A 241 -12.60 12.27 11.67
N MET A 242 -11.70 11.59 12.39
CA MET A 242 -10.48 11.03 11.84
C MET A 242 -10.78 10.00 10.73
N ARG A 243 -11.75 9.12 10.97
CA ARG A 243 -12.22 8.16 9.94
C ARG A 243 -12.77 8.86 8.71
N ALA A 244 -13.55 9.92 8.91
CA ALA A 244 -14.10 10.70 7.79
C ALA A 244 -13.01 11.41 6.98
N LEU A 245 -11.95 11.92 7.62
CA LEU A 245 -10.81 12.51 6.93
C LEU A 245 -10.06 11.46 6.10
N TYR A 246 -9.83 10.28 6.64
CA TYR A 246 -9.22 9.16 5.89
C TYR A 246 -10.09 8.74 4.70
N SER A 247 -11.40 8.56 4.89
CA SER A 247 -12.33 8.21 3.80
C SER A 247 -12.38 9.27 2.71
N ALA A 248 -12.30 10.54 3.09
CA ALA A 248 -12.24 11.67 2.17
C ALA A 248 -10.94 11.69 1.35
N GLU A 249 -9.80 11.35 1.99
CA GLU A 249 -8.52 11.20 1.30
C GLU A 249 -8.58 10.07 0.27
N VAL A 250 -9.15 8.90 0.65
CA VAL A 250 -9.35 7.77 -0.28
C VAL A 250 -10.16 8.20 -1.50
N SER A 251 -11.26 8.95 -1.31
CA SER A 251 -12.10 9.40 -2.43
C SER A 251 -11.41 10.43 -3.32
N MET A 252 -10.55 11.28 -2.77
CA MET A 252 -9.71 12.18 -3.56
C MET A 252 -8.70 11.39 -4.41
N VAL A 253 -8.03 10.42 -3.82
CA VAL A 253 -7.08 9.54 -4.53
C VAL A 253 -7.77 8.80 -5.67
N ASP A 254 -8.93 8.19 -5.41
CA ASP A 254 -9.72 7.48 -6.43
C ASP A 254 -10.12 8.39 -7.61
N ARG A 255 -10.56 9.60 -7.32
CA ARG A 255 -10.90 10.56 -8.38
C ARG A 255 -9.70 10.89 -9.26
N TRP A 256 -8.55 11.22 -8.68
CA TRP A 256 -7.37 11.60 -9.44
C TRP A 256 -6.72 10.43 -10.18
N LEU A 257 -6.83 9.21 -9.64
CA LEU A 257 -6.55 8.00 -10.39
C LEU A 257 -7.48 7.90 -11.62
N GLY A 258 -8.77 8.23 -11.45
CA GLY A 258 -9.75 8.28 -12.56
C GLY A 258 -9.35 9.26 -13.65
N GLU A 259 -8.97 10.49 -13.31
CA GLU A 259 -8.50 11.50 -14.26
C GLU A 259 -7.26 11.02 -15.06
N PHE A 260 -6.30 10.39 -14.36
CA PHE A 260 -5.13 9.78 -14.99
C PHE A 260 -5.52 8.65 -15.96
N LEU A 261 -6.41 7.75 -15.56
CA LEU A 261 -6.86 6.64 -16.38
C LEU A 261 -7.71 7.10 -17.56
N GLU A 262 -8.59 8.09 -17.38
CA GLU A 262 -9.35 8.71 -18.47
C GLU A 262 -8.40 9.23 -19.56
N ARG A 263 -7.31 9.89 -19.16
CA ARG A 263 -6.29 10.32 -20.10
C ARG A 263 -5.60 9.17 -20.81
N ALA A 264 -5.26 8.10 -20.07
CA ALA A 264 -4.66 6.89 -20.63
C ALA A 264 -5.57 6.21 -21.68
N TYR A 265 -6.86 6.11 -21.37
CA TYR A 265 -7.86 5.62 -22.32
C TYR A 265 -7.98 6.57 -23.54
N GLY A 266 -8.01 7.88 -23.32
CA GLY A 266 -8.07 8.89 -24.37
C GLY A 266 -6.88 8.85 -25.33
N LEU A 267 -5.68 8.53 -24.85
CA LEU A 267 -4.48 8.30 -25.65
C LEU A 267 -4.51 6.94 -26.39
N GLY A 268 -5.43 6.06 -26.05
CA GLY A 268 -5.55 4.73 -26.62
C GLY A 268 -4.52 3.72 -26.12
N VAL A 269 -3.64 4.10 -25.20
CA VAL A 269 -2.54 3.23 -24.72
C VAL A 269 -3.06 2.02 -23.92
N MET A 270 -4.23 2.15 -23.27
CA MET A 270 -4.84 1.09 -22.46
C MET A 270 -5.21 -0.17 -23.27
N LYS A 271 -5.29 -0.06 -24.61
CA LYS A 271 -5.51 -1.22 -25.51
C LYS A 271 -4.33 -2.21 -25.50
N ASN A 272 -3.17 -1.77 -25.08
CA ASN A 272 -1.95 -2.58 -25.03
C ASN A 272 -1.17 -2.34 -23.74
N THR A 273 -1.87 -2.16 -22.61
CA THR A 273 -1.26 -1.85 -21.32
C THR A 273 -1.80 -2.79 -20.24
N LEU A 274 -0.89 -3.51 -19.58
CA LEU A 274 -1.15 -4.15 -18.29
C LEU A 274 -1.21 -3.05 -17.22
N LEU A 275 -2.30 -2.98 -16.48
CA LEU A 275 -2.45 -2.09 -15.33
C LEU A 275 -2.56 -2.92 -14.05
N MET A 276 -1.75 -2.61 -13.07
CA MET A 276 -1.87 -3.13 -11.71
C MET A 276 -2.06 -1.97 -10.73
N VAL A 277 -3.00 -2.13 -9.80
CA VAL A 277 -3.21 -1.21 -8.68
C VAL A 277 -3.07 -1.99 -7.39
N ILE A 278 -2.16 -1.56 -6.52
CA ILE A 278 -1.88 -2.24 -5.26
C ILE A 278 -1.74 -1.24 -4.12
N SER A 279 -2.22 -1.61 -2.92
CA SER A 279 -1.80 -0.94 -1.69
C SER A 279 -0.69 -1.72 -0.99
N ASP A 280 0.18 -1.00 -0.30
CA ASP A 280 1.34 -1.61 0.37
C ASP A 280 0.98 -2.18 1.76
N HIS A 281 0.03 -1.58 2.46
CA HIS A 281 -0.60 -2.01 3.72
C HIS A 281 -1.81 -1.13 4.03
N GLY A 282 -2.50 -1.38 5.14
CA GLY A 282 -3.57 -0.54 5.66
C GLY A 282 -3.14 0.34 6.84
N HIS A 283 -4.14 0.72 7.68
CA HIS A 283 -3.95 1.60 8.82
C HIS A 283 -5.06 1.38 9.85
N LEU A 284 -4.75 1.37 11.14
CA LEU A 284 -5.75 1.30 12.22
C LEU A 284 -6.31 2.70 12.49
N LEU A 285 -7.63 2.80 12.48
CA LEU A 285 -8.40 4.04 12.67
C LEU A 285 -9.27 4.00 13.93
N GLY A 286 -8.75 3.37 15.00
CA GLY A 286 -9.42 3.17 16.28
C GLY A 286 -10.07 1.80 16.44
N GLU A 287 -9.89 0.89 15.47
CA GLU A 287 -10.26 -0.50 15.66
C GLU A 287 -9.38 -1.11 16.77
N HIS A 288 -9.98 -2.01 17.55
CA HIS A 288 -9.29 -2.66 18.68
C HIS A 288 -8.75 -1.70 19.75
N GLY A 289 -9.16 -0.41 19.72
CA GLY A 289 -8.66 0.62 20.62
C GLY A 289 -7.31 1.19 20.22
N TYR A 290 -6.90 1.06 18.93
CA TYR A 290 -5.59 1.52 18.45
C TYR A 290 -5.70 2.39 17.20
N THR A 291 -4.73 3.30 17.05
CA THR A 291 -4.51 4.09 15.85
C THR A 291 -3.08 3.91 15.34
N GLY A 292 -2.88 3.97 14.03
CA GLY A 292 -1.56 3.87 13.42
C GLY A 292 -1.21 2.50 12.87
N LYS A 293 0.04 2.33 12.50
CA LYS A 293 0.64 1.08 12.04
C LYS A 293 1.54 0.53 13.12
N LEU A 294 1.06 -0.51 13.81
CA LEU A 294 1.71 -1.03 15.02
C LEU A 294 2.19 -2.46 14.77
N PRO A 295 3.46 -2.78 15.02
CA PRO A 295 3.99 -4.12 14.78
C PRO A 295 3.25 -5.22 15.56
N TYR A 296 2.75 -4.88 16.73
CA TYR A 296 2.02 -5.80 17.62
C TYR A 296 0.50 -5.84 17.38
N ALA A 297 0.04 -5.28 16.26
CA ALA A 297 -1.37 -5.09 15.94
C ALA A 297 -1.65 -5.45 14.47
N LEU A 298 -1.31 -6.70 14.08
CA LEU A 298 -1.38 -7.19 12.72
C LEU A 298 -2.79 -7.71 12.37
N TRP A 299 -3.80 -6.86 12.61
CA TRP A 299 -5.18 -7.15 12.23
C TRP A 299 -5.46 -6.87 10.74
N PRO A 300 -6.58 -7.37 10.20
CA PRO A 300 -6.93 -7.20 8.79
C PRO A 300 -6.91 -5.76 8.29
N GLU A 301 -7.30 -4.79 9.12
CA GLU A 301 -7.28 -3.36 8.77
C GLU A 301 -5.89 -2.84 8.43
N LEU A 302 -4.86 -3.51 8.91
CA LEU A 302 -3.48 -3.21 8.61
C LEU A 302 -2.90 -4.12 7.53
N THR A 303 -3.37 -5.37 7.45
CA THR A 303 -2.73 -6.44 6.67
C THR A 303 -3.48 -6.86 5.42
N ASP A 304 -4.74 -6.46 5.25
CA ASP A 304 -5.49 -6.74 4.04
C ASP A 304 -5.37 -5.56 3.07
N THR A 305 -4.87 -5.84 1.88
CA THR A 305 -4.56 -4.83 0.87
C THR A 305 -5.44 -4.92 -0.36
N VAL A 306 -5.47 -3.85 -1.13
CA VAL A 306 -6.08 -3.81 -2.46
C VAL A 306 -5.10 -4.39 -3.46
N LEU A 307 -5.57 -5.28 -4.33
CA LEU A 307 -4.83 -5.70 -5.52
C LEU A 307 -5.81 -5.94 -6.67
N LEU A 308 -5.65 -5.16 -7.72
CA LEU A 308 -6.41 -5.22 -8.96
C LEU A 308 -5.45 -5.38 -10.13
N VAL A 309 -5.72 -6.30 -11.04
CA VAL A 309 -4.90 -6.58 -12.22
C VAL A 309 -5.77 -6.53 -13.48
N ARG A 310 -5.56 -5.54 -14.34
CA ARG A 310 -6.27 -5.41 -15.61
C ARG A 310 -5.35 -5.74 -16.76
N HIS A 311 -5.62 -6.84 -17.45
CA HIS A 311 -4.93 -7.24 -18.68
C HIS A 311 -5.61 -6.60 -19.91
N PRO A 312 -4.85 -6.10 -20.93
CA PRO A 312 -5.46 -5.45 -22.10
C PRO A 312 -6.37 -6.35 -22.91
N GLU A 313 -6.20 -7.66 -22.87
CA GLU A 313 -7.04 -8.66 -23.53
C GLU A 313 -8.25 -9.09 -22.69
N GLY A 314 -8.48 -8.46 -21.53
CA GLY A 314 -9.62 -8.76 -20.64
C GLY A 314 -9.49 -10.08 -19.87
N LYS A 315 -8.28 -10.62 -19.71
CA LYS A 315 -8.06 -11.82 -18.91
C LYS A 315 -8.44 -11.55 -17.46
N GLY A 316 -9.29 -12.38 -16.86
CA GLY A 316 -9.81 -12.24 -15.51
C GLY A 316 -10.77 -11.05 -15.30
N ALA A 317 -11.29 -10.42 -16.36
CA ALA A 317 -12.18 -9.26 -16.24
C ALA A 317 -13.46 -9.61 -15.48
N GLY A 318 -13.69 -8.89 -14.36
CA GLY A 318 -14.82 -9.09 -13.46
C GLY A 318 -14.75 -10.35 -12.61
N GLU A 319 -13.62 -11.06 -12.63
CA GLU A 319 -13.39 -12.23 -11.78
C GLU A 319 -12.80 -11.83 -10.42
N GLU A 320 -13.10 -12.66 -9.43
CA GLU A 320 -12.49 -12.59 -8.11
C GLU A 320 -11.67 -13.86 -7.86
N SER A 321 -10.45 -13.69 -7.36
CA SER A 321 -9.59 -14.76 -6.91
C SER A 321 -9.42 -14.72 -5.40
N ASP A 322 -9.55 -15.87 -4.75
CA ASP A 322 -9.25 -16.06 -3.33
C ASP A 322 -7.84 -16.64 -3.10
N TYR A 323 -7.02 -16.68 -4.13
CA TYR A 323 -5.60 -16.99 -4.00
C TYR A 323 -4.88 -15.99 -3.08
N TYR A 324 -4.02 -16.47 -2.20
CA TYR A 324 -3.20 -15.60 -1.35
C TYR A 324 -2.17 -14.83 -2.18
N ALA A 325 -2.57 -13.68 -2.66
CA ALA A 325 -1.70 -12.78 -3.42
C ALA A 325 -0.89 -11.86 -2.50
N SER A 326 0.23 -11.36 -2.98
CA SER A 326 1.10 -10.53 -2.18
C SER A 326 1.90 -9.51 -2.99
N THR A 327 2.51 -8.58 -2.26
CA THR A 327 3.40 -7.55 -2.82
C THR A 327 4.55 -8.11 -3.66
N HIS A 328 5.12 -9.26 -3.29
CA HIS A 328 6.20 -9.89 -4.05
C HIS A 328 5.73 -10.62 -5.32
N ASP A 329 4.42 -10.74 -5.55
CA ASP A 329 3.87 -11.33 -6.78
C ASP A 329 3.79 -10.30 -7.93
N VAL A 330 3.94 -9.00 -7.65
CA VAL A 330 3.80 -7.93 -8.66
C VAL A 330 4.83 -8.09 -9.79
N ALA A 331 6.11 -8.21 -9.45
CA ALA A 331 7.15 -8.32 -10.45
C ALA A 331 7.05 -9.61 -11.29
N PRO A 332 6.85 -10.82 -10.72
CA PRO A 332 6.62 -12.02 -11.51
C PRO A 332 5.39 -11.93 -12.42
N THR A 333 4.28 -11.32 -11.96
CA THR A 333 3.07 -11.13 -12.76
C THR A 333 3.32 -10.24 -13.98
N VAL A 334 4.05 -9.13 -13.78
CA VAL A 334 4.44 -8.26 -14.89
C VAL A 334 5.33 -9.01 -15.88
N LEU A 335 6.36 -9.70 -15.41
CA LEU A 335 7.29 -10.41 -16.27
C LEU A 335 6.62 -11.57 -17.02
N GLY A 336 5.78 -12.36 -16.34
CA GLY A 336 5.00 -13.45 -16.95
C GLY A 336 4.10 -12.93 -18.05
N SER A 337 3.34 -11.86 -17.81
CA SER A 337 2.47 -11.22 -18.82
C SER A 337 3.23 -10.73 -20.07
N LEU A 338 4.51 -10.44 -19.91
CA LEU A 338 5.38 -9.99 -21.01
C LEU A 338 6.18 -11.11 -21.66
N GLY A 339 6.11 -12.33 -21.12
CA GLY A 339 6.93 -13.46 -21.57
C GLY A 339 8.44 -13.25 -21.30
N ILE A 340 8.78 -12.53 -20.25
CA ILE A 340 10.16 -12.21 -19.88
C ILE A 340 10.57 -13.09 -18.69
N GLU A 341 11.60 -13.89 -18.88
CA GLU A 341 12.18 -14.68 -17.79
C GLU A 341 13.00 -13.78 -16.87
N PRO A 342 12.79 -13.86 -15.53
CA PRO A 342 13.61 -13.13 -14.59
C PRO A 342 15.05 -13.63 -14.61
N PRO A 343 16.07 -12.78 -14.37
CA PRO A 343 17.48 -13.19 -14.42
C PRO A 343 17.86 -14.19 -13.32
N ARG A 344 17.00 -14.38 -12.34
CA ARG A 344 17.06 -15.39 -11.28
C ARG A 344 15.66 -15.68 -10.76
N PRO A 345 15.39 -16.89 -10.19
CA PRO A 345 14.09 -17.18 -9.60
C PRO A 345 13.69 -16.13 -8.57
N MET A 346 12.48 -15.67 -8.63
CA MET A 346 11.83 -14.77 -7.66
C MET A 346 11.04 -15.60 -6.64
N ASP A 347 10.72 -14.99 -5.51
CA ASP A 347 9.93 -15.67 -4.46
C ASP A 347 8.40 -15.57 -4.75
N GLY A 348 7.99 -14.62 -5.59
CA GLY A 348 6.59 -14.42 -5.97
C GLY A 348 6.13 -15.31 -7.13
N GLN A 349 4.83 -15.32 -7.37
CA GLN A 349 4.14 -16.07 -8.41
C GLN A 349 3.55 -15.14 -9.48
N ASP A 350 3.40 -15.64 -10.70
CA ASP A 350 2.61 -14.95 -11.73
C ASP A 350 1.11 -15.15 -11.46
N LEU A 351 0.45 -14.10 -11.03
CA LEU A 351 -0.96 -14.13 -10.65
C LEU A 351 -1.90 -14.27 -11.86
N LEU A 352 -1.50 -13.86 -13.06
CA LEU A 352 -2.32 -14.03 -14.25
C LEU A 352 -2.34 -15.48 -14.75
N ALA A 353 -1.39 -16.30 -14.34
CA ALA A 353 -1.43 -17.72 -14.60
C ALA A 353 -2.74 -18.38 -14.07
N LEU A 354 -3.33 -17.84 -12.99
CA LEU A 354 -4.61 -18.31 -12.44
C LEU A 354 -5.77 -18.30 -13.45
N VAL A 355 -5.80 -17.30 -14.35
CA VAL A 355 -6.86 -17.11 -15.36
C VAL A 355 -6.43 -17.51 -16.76
N GLU A 356 -5.17 -17.82 -16.97
CA GLU A 356 -4.61 -18.27 -18.24
C GLU A 356 -4.53 -19.81 -18.37
N GLY A 357 -4.99 -20.52 -17.33
CA GLY A 357 -4.93 -21.98 -17.28
C GLY A 357 -3.55 -22.51 -16.88
N GLY A 358 -2.72 -21.66 -16.29
CA GLY A 358 -1.51 -22.04 -15.56
C GLY A 358 -1.86 -22.63 -14.19
N ASP A 359 -0.86 -23.13 -13.51
CA ASP A 359 -1.00 -23.74 -12.18
C ASP A 359 0.08 -23.15 -11.26
N PRO A 360 -0.13 -21.94 -10.73
CA PRO A 360 0.78 -21.36 -9.76
C PRO A 360 0.83 -22.23 -8.49
N GLU A 361 1.93 -22.24 -7.78
CA GLU A 361 2.05 -23.02 -6.54
C GLU A 361 0.92 -22.67 -5.58
N PRO A 362 0.14 -23.67 -5.10
CA PRO A 362 -0.93 -23.43 -4.14
C PRO A 362 -0.38 -22.82 -2.86
N ARG A 363 -1.09 -21.84 -2.33
CA ARG A 363 -0.82 -21.28 -1.00
C ARG A 363 -2.01 -21.59 -0.09
N ASP A 364 -1.83 -22.51 0.82
CA ASP A 364 -2.84 -22.89 1.83
C ASP A 364 -2.78 -21.98 3.08
N HIS A 365 -1.69 -21.23 3.19
CA HIS A 365 -1.49 -20.21 4.21
C HIS A 365 -0.66 -19.05 3.67
N PHE A 366 -0.59 -17.97 4.45
CA PHE A 366 0.22 -16.81 4.15
C PHE A 366 0.92 -16.28 5.40
N THR A 367 2.21 -15.97 5.26
CA THR A 367 3.06 -15.48 6.35
C THR A 367 3.62 -14.11 6.02
N GLN A 368 3.67 -13.24 7.02
CA GLN A 368 4.17 -11.87 6.89
C GLN A 368 4.85 -11.39 8.16
N GLY A 369 5.62 -10.33 8.05
CA GLY A 369 6.33 -9.75 9.19
C GLY A 369 6.30 -8.23 9.25
N TYR A 370 6.32 -7.72 10.49
CA TYR A 370 6.50 -6.30 10.75
C TYR A 370 7.35 -6.13 12.01
N ASP A 371 8.56 -5.59 11.84
CA ASP A 371 9.52 -5.43 12.92
C ASP A 371 9.79 -6.79 13.60
N ASN A 372 9.61 -6.93 14.89
CA ASN A 372 9.80 -8.16 15.65
C ASN A 372 8.50 -8.95 15.88
N PHE A 373 7.49 -8.73 15.06
CA PHE A 373 6.22 -9.44 15.06
C PHE A 373 5.98 -10.13 13.73
N VAL A 374 5.31 -11.25 13.80
CA VAL A 374 4.98 -12.10 12.64
C VAL A 374 3.50 -12.44 12.68
N CYS A 375 2.94 -12.63 11.49
CA CYS A 375 1.56 -13.04 11.32
C CYS A 375 1.50 -14.21 10.35
N CYS A 376 0.66 -15.18 10.67
CA CYS A 376 0.27 -16.25 9.79
C CYS A 376 -1.25 -16.28 9.67
N ARG A 377 -1.74 -16.58 8.48
CA ARG A 377 -3.16 -16.82 8.23
C ARG A 377 -3.37 -18.03 7.35
N ASP A 378 -4.42 -18.77 7.61
CA ASP A 378 -4.98 -19.80 6.77
C ASP A 378 -6.48 -19.50 6.49
N GLU A 379 -7.22 -20.45 5.92
CA GLU A 379 -8.65 -20.28 5.60
C GLU A 379 -9.52 -19.99 6.84
N ARG A 380 -9.09 -20.40 8.03
CA ARG A 380 -9.92 -20.36 9.25
C ARG A 380 -9.36 -19.46 10.33
N ARG A 381 -8.04 -19.29 10.39
CA ARG A 381 -7.37 -18.64 11.51
C ARG A 381 -6.40 -17.56 11.04
N VAL A 382 -6.33 -16.52 11.81
CA VAL A 382 -5.25 -15.53 11.74
C VAL A 382 -4.56 -15.49 13.09
N MET A 383 -3.25 -15.67 13.08
CA MET A 383 -2.41 -15.62 14.27
C MET A 383 -1.30 -14.59 14.07
N PHE A 384 -1.06 -13.78 15.09
CA PHE A 384 0.16 -12.97 15.14
C PHE A 384 0.80 -13.02 16.54
N CYS A 385 2.09 -12.98 16.57
CA CYS A 385 2.89 -13.08 17.76
C CYS A 385 4.26 -12.38 17.57
N ARG A 386 5.07 -12.35 18.62
CA ARG A 386 6.47 -11.97 18.50
C ARG A 386 7.25 -13.08 17.78
N ASN A 387 8.43 -12.73 17.24
CA ASN A 387 9.32 -13.69 16.58
C ASN A 387 9.73 -14.88 17.45
N ASP A 388 9.67 -14.74 18.76
CA ASP A 388 9.91 -15.82 19.74
C ASP A 388 8.65 -16.65 20.09
N GLY A 389 7.54 -16.41 19.40
CA GLY A 389 6.24 -17.03 19.66
C GLY A 389 5.47 -16.44 20.84
N ALA A 390 6.06 -15.51 21.58
CA ALA A 390 5.42 -14.95 22.75
C ALA A 390 4.28 -14.00 22.40
N GLY A 391 3.23 -13.98 23.24
CA GLY A 391 2.11 -13.06 23.12
C GLY A 391 1.20 -13.36 21.92
N ALA A 392 1.09 -14.63 21.55
CA ALA A 392 0.25 -15.06 20.42
C ALA A 392 -1.21 -14.61 20.61
N ARG A 393 -1.75 -14.02 19.56
CA ARG A 393 -3.17 -13.70 19.40
C ARG A 393 -3.70 -14.50 18.23
N LEU A 394 -4.77 -15.24 18.46
CA LEU A 394 -5.42 -16.08 17.47
C LEU A 394 -6.89 -15.68 17.36
N TYR A 395 -7.39 -15.52 16.16
CA TYR A 395 -8.80 -15.24 15.90
C TYR A 395 -9.30 -15.95 14.64
N ASP A 396 -10.61 -15.99 14.47
CA ASP A 396 -11.27 -16.61 13.32
C ASP A 396 -11.18 -15.69 12.10
N ALA A 397 -10.68 -16.18 10.97
CA ALA A 397 -10.51 -15.40 9.75
C ALA A 397 -11.84 -15.05 9.06
N LEU A 398 -12.92 -15.79 9.34
CA LEU A 398 -14.22 -15.66 8.68
C LEU A 398 -15.24 -14.86 9.49
N ASN A 399 -15.01 -14.68 10.79
CA ASN A 399 -15.92 -13.97 11.66
C ASN A 399 -15.55 -12.49 11.77
N GLU A 400 -16.58 -11.66 11.69
CA GLU A 400 -16.41 -10.23 11.87
C GLU A 400 -15.82 -9.86 13.24
N PHE A 401 -15.29 -8.74 13.28
CA PHE A 401 -14.47 -8.05 14.22
C PHE A 401 -14.73 -8.24 15.72
N GLU A 402 -15.93 -8.43 16.19
CA GLU A 402 -16.26 -8.46 17.62
C GLU A 402 -16.00 -9.80 18.31
N GLN A 403 -15.84 -10.90 17.56
CA GLN A 403 -15.61 -12.24 18.11
C GLN A 403 -14.12 -12.66 18.20
N ARG A 404 -13.24 -11.75 18.00
CA ARG A 404 -11.81 -11.93 17.72
C ARG A 404 -10.95 -12.22 18.90
N MET A 405 -11.48 -12.31 20.03
CA MET A 405 -10.63 -12.21 21.19
C MET A 405 -10.37 -13.58 21.76
N TYR A 406 -9.09 -14.00 21.68
CA TYR A 406 -8.48 -14.95 22.58
C TYR A 406 -8.68 -16.44 22.36
N LEU A 407 -8.86 -16.89 21.11
CA LEU A 407 -8.80 -18.30 20.77
C LEU A 407 -7.44 -18.93 21.10
N ALA A 408 -6.39 -18.14 21.26
CA ALA A 408 -5.06 -18.62 21.59
C ALA A 408 -4.97 -19.43 22.88
N GLN A 409 -5.81 -19.13 23.88
CA GLN A 409 -5.89 -19.90 25.12
C GLN A 409 -6.78 -21.13 24.98
N GLU A 410 -7.76 -21.09 24.11
CA GLU A 410 -8.70 -22.16 23.85
C GLU A 410 -8.16 -23.18 22.84
N GLU A 411 -7.32 -22.72 21.92
CA GLU A 411 -6.73 -23.51 20.85
C GLU A 411 -5.18 -23.46 20.83
N PRO A 412 -4.51 -23.89 21.92
CA PRO A 412 -3.04 -23.80 21.98
C PRO A 412 -2.34 -24.69 20.94
N GLU A 413 -2.93 -25.82 20.55
CA GLU A 413 -2.40 -26.69 19.50
C GLU A 413 -2.43 -26.01 18.12
N THR A 414 -3.47 -25.21 17.85
CA THR A 414 -3.55 -24.40 16.60
C THR A 414 -2.47 -23.33 16.59
N VAL A 415 -2.22 -22.66 17.73
CA VAL A 415 -1.13 -21.67 17.86
C VAL A 415 0.23 -22.31 17.58
N GLU A 416 0.52 -23.46 18.21
CA GLU A 416 1.77 -24.20 18.04
C GLU A 416 1.95 -24.62 16.57
N LYS A 417 0.90 -25.19 15.95
CA LYS A 417 0.91 -25.58 14.54
C LYS A 417 1.20 -24.38 13.61
N MET A 418 0.47 -23.30 13.76
CA MET A 418 0.66 -22.11 12.90
C MET A 418 2.05 -21.49 13.09
N PHE A 419 2.60 -21.55 14.29
CA PHE A 419 3.95 -21.05 14.53
C PHE A 419 5.02 -21.97 13.94
N GLU A 420 4.97 -23.27 14.19
CA GLU A 420 6.01 -24.22 13.81
C GLU A 420 5.90 -24.66 12.35
N GLU A 421 4.70 -25.07 11.88
CA GLU A 421 4.50 -25.64 10.54
C GLU A 421 4.32 -24.59 9.45
N HIS A 422 3.97 -23.33 9.79
CA HIS A 422 3.81 -22.26 8.82
C HIS A 422 4.90 -21.19 8.98
N LEU A 423 4.94 -20.48 10.12
CA LEU A 423 5.87 -19.37 10.32
C LEU A 423 7.34 -19.82 10.31
N LEU A 424 7.70 -20.86 11.06
CA LEU A 424 9.09 -21.32 11.10
C LEU A 424 9.50 -22.04 9.80
N GLU A 425 8.59 -22.79 9.19
CA GLU A 425 8.87 -23.47 7.93
C GLU A 425 9.14 -22.45 6.81
N ASP A 426 8.24 -21.48 6.63
CA ASP A 426 8.44 -20.38 5.67
C ASP A 426 9.67 -19.53 5.97
N ALA A 427 10.06 -19.42 7.25
CA ALA A 427 11.27 -18.73 7.68
C ALA A 427 12.56 -19.55 7.48
N GLY A 428 12.47 -20.79 7.01
CA GLY A 428 13.63 -21.67 6.85
C GLY A 428 14.12 -22.24 8.17
N GLY A 429 13.24 -22.40 9.17
CA GLY A 429 13.49 -23.07 10.44
C GLY A 429 13.79 -22.14 11.62
N SER A 430 13.93 -20.82 11.40
CA SER A 430 14.14 -19.89 12.50
C SER A 430 13.70 -18.47 12.12
N LEU A 431 13.11 -17.77 13.07
CA LEU A 431 12.85 -16.34 12.97
C LEU A 431 14.02 -15.53 13.58
N PRO A 432 14.29 -14.32 13.08
CA PRO A 432 15.37 -13.51 13.62
C PRO A 432 15.10 -13.10 15.05
N GLY A 433 16.14 -13.19 15.89
CA GLY A 433 16.13 -12.56 17.22
C GLY A 433 16.55 -11.09 17.09
N TYR A 434 15.98 -10.26 17.95
CA TYR A 434 16.34 -8.85 18.14
C TYR A 434 17.12 -8.68 19.45
#